data_e176a095730bc84f4e2a2558f52ece0f
#
_entry.id   e176a095730bc84f4e2a2558f52ece0f
#
_cell.length_a   1.000
_cell.length_b   1.000
_cell.length_c   1.000
_cell.angle_alpha   90.00
_cell.angle_beta   90.00
_cell.angle_gamma   90.00
#
_symmetry.space_group_name_H-M   'P 1'
#
loop_
_entity.id
_entity.type
_entity.pdbx_description
1 polymer ?
#
loop_
_entity_poly.entity_id
_entity_poly.type
_entity_poly.pdbx_seq_one_letter_code
_entity_poly.pdbx_strand_id
1 'polypeptide(L)'
;MPEPSAKSKEKQKIPFFSRLQVKYALSYLALLAMVLVLLNTYPLIASQNLLISSKEDSLRSQIAVMSSALMELETLSADQVARVMNMLDNMGLERILVTDPSGLILYDSLTQGQESEGDASSAQSPPDAGGGAASAQPSYQYALFQEVALALQGNDVLYTHYEDGVFLSTAAAPILYRGMTIGGIYICDWDNTQGTLLMSLQQNLRTISLVLMVIALLVSFFFSKVLTSRIGALLRAIRIVGEGEYGHRLQPAGKDELAHLAEEFNQLTDRLQTTEEVRRRFVSDASHELKTPLASIRLLADSILQNQEMDRETVQDFVSDIGEEAERLTRITEHLLSLTRLDSLPVGETYIVDLSAVGRRAVSMLLPVADAAQVTIETTWKSGCTLRCTEDDLYQICFNLIENAVKYNFPGGKVFVSTRRNGDQVLFEVADTGIGIPEEELPKVFNRFYRVDKARSREAGGTGLGLSIVRDTVRRHGGWVTARPRAAGGSIFTVGFPQYQPAEEEGKEAI
;
A
#
# COMPACT_ATOMS: atom_id res chain seq x y z
N MET A 1 38.85 -17.32 -24.37
CA MET A 1 37.70 -17.43 -23.51
C MET A 1 36.58 -16.69 -24.19
N PRO A 2 35.43 -17.32 -24.50
CA PRO A 2 34.31 -16.69 -25.20
C PRO A 2 33.58 -15.75 -24.23
N GLU A 3 33.21 -14.59 -24.77
CA GLU A 3 32.35 -13.59 -24.11
C GLU A 3 31.02 -14.20 -23.67
N PRO A 4 30.47 -13.83 -22.49
CA PRO A 4 29.15 -14.26 -22.09
C PRO A 4 28.12 -13.48 -22.91
N SER A 5 27.42 -14.21 -23.78
CA SER A 5 26.23 -13.83 -24.52
C SER A 5 25.26 -13.03 -23.63
N ALA A 6 25.08 -11.75 -23.96
CA ALA A 6 24.04 -10.91 -23.41
C ALA A 6 22.66 -11.48 -23.84
N LYS A 7 22.09 -12.35 -23.02
CA LYS A 7 20.68 -12.71 -23.13
C LYS A 7 19.85 -11.46 -22.88
N SER A 8 19.39 -10.84 -23.95
CA SER A 8 18.32 -9.86 -23.99
C SER A 8 17.17 -10.40 -23.10
N LYS A 9 16.99 -9.83 -21.91
CA LYS A 9 15.82 -10.10 -21.07
C LYS A 9 14.61 -9.52 -21.83
N GLU A 10 13.92 -10.42 -22.52
CA GLU A 10 12.66 -10.16 -23.18
C GLU A 10 11.74 -9.43 -22.18
N LYS A 11 11.36 -8.18 -22.52
CA LYS A 11 10.44 -7.39 -21.71
C LYS A 11 9.14 -8.18 -21.61
N GLN A 12 8.88 -8.85 -20.52
CA GLN A 12 7.60 -9.47 -20.23
C GLN A 12 6.53 -8.38 -20.31
N LYS A 13 5.84 -8.32 -21.47
CA LYS A 13 4.69 -7.44 -21.67
C LYS A 13 3.57 -7.97 -20.78
N ILE A 14 3.31 -7.30 -19.69
CA ILE A 14 2.15 -7.60 -18.82
C ILE A 14 0.90 -7.55 -19.69
N PRO A 15 0.09 -8.62 -19.78
CA PRO A 15 -1.15 -8.64 -20.56
C PRO A 15 -2.05 -7.47 -20.15
N PHE A 16 -2.81 -6.93 -21.14
CA PHE A 16 -3.64 -5.74 -20.93
C PHE A 16 -4.55 -5.86 -19.70
N PHE A 17 -5.24 -6.99 -19.51
CA PHE A 17 -6.13 -7.25 -18.37
C PHE A 17 -5.40 -7.52 -17.05
N SER A 18 -4.12 -7.83 -17.06
CA SER A 18 -3.31 -8.02 -15.86
C SER A 18 -2.71 -6.72 -15.34
N ARG A 19 -2.82 -5.62 -16.10
CA ARG A 19 -2.35 -4.32 -15.65
C ARG A 19 -3.19 -3.83 -14.47
N LEU A 20 -2.53 -3.40 -13.42
CA LEU A 20 -3.16 -2.89 -12.21
C LEU A 20 -4.19 -1.80 -12.52
N GLN A 21 -3.88 -0.94 -13.49
CA GLN A 21 -4.75 0.10 -14.02
C GLN A 21 -6.11 -0.43 -14.49
N VAL A 22 -6.09 -1.51 -15.28
CA VAL A 22 -7.32 -2.10 -15.85
C VAL A 22 -8.13 -2.79 -14.75
N LYS A 23 -7.46 -3.49 -13.83
CA LYS A 23 -8.13 -4.17 -12.72
C LYS A 23 -8.88 -3.19 -11.81
N TYR A 24 -8.25 -2.09 -11.40
CA TYR A 24 -8.93 -1.08 -10.57
C TYR A 24 -10.04 -0.37 -11.32
N ALA A 25 -9.81 0.04 -12.59
CA ALA A 25 -10.87 0.64 -13.40
C ALA A 25 -12.08 -0.29 -13.53
N LEU A 26 -11.85 -1.57 -13.75
CA LEU A 26 -12.90 -2.58 -13.93
C LEU A 26 -13.66 -2.86 -12.62
N SER A 27 -12.97 -2.89 -11.48
CA SER A 27 -13.62 -3.08 -10.17
C SER A 27 -14.52 -1.90 -9.79
N TYR A 28 -14.08 -0.66 -10.02
CA TYR A 28 -14.90 0.53 -9.78
C TYR A 28 -16.09 0.57 -10.74
N LEU A 29 -15.89 0.21 -12.00
CA LEU A 29 -16.96 0.14 -13.00
C LEU A 29 -18.01 -0.91 -12.62
N ALA A 30 -17.57 -2.10 -12.16
CA ALA A 30 -18.48 -3.17 -11.74
C ALA A 30 -19.31 -2.76 -10.53
N LEU A 31 -18.69 -2.12 -9.52
CA LEU A 31 -19.40 -1.60 -8.36
C LEU A 31 -20.44 -0.56 -8.75
N LEU A 32 -20.08 0.39 -9.62
CA LEU A 32 -20.98 1.42 -10.10
C LEU A 32 -22.13 0.82 -10.90
N ALA A 33 -21.85 -0.11 -11.81
CA ALA A 33 -22.88 -0.79 -12.59
C ALA A 33 -23.89 -1.49 -11.68
N MET A 34 -23.44 -2.15 -10.61
CA MET A 34 -24.31 -2.77 -9.62
C MET A 34 -25.22 -1.74 -8.93
N VAL A 35 -24.66 -0.60 -8.50
CA VAL A 35 -25.43 0.48 -7.87
C VAL A 35 -26.46 1.06 -8.85
N LEU A 36 -26.07 1.30 -10.11
CA LEU A 36 -26.96 1.83 -11.14
C LEU A 36 -28.10 0.87 -11.48
N VAL A 37 -27.84 -0.44 -11.54
CA VAL A 37 -28.88 -1.45 -11.73
C VAL A 37 -29.88 -1.39 -10.58
N LEU A 38 -29.42 -1.34 -9.35
CA LEU A 38 -30.26 -1.27 -8.16
C LEU A 38 -31.09 0.02 -8.13
N LEU A 39 -30.49 1.15 -8.50
CA LEU A 39 -31.17 2.46 -8.56
C LEU A 39 -32.21 2.53 -9.67
N ASN A 40 -32.06 1.78 -10.77
CA ASN A 40 -33.03 1.73 -11.86
C ASN A 40 -34.16 0.70 -11.65
N THR A 41 -33.93 -0.35 -10.87
CA THR A 41 -34.90 -1.43 -10.68
C THR A 41 -35.74 -1.22 -9.43
N TYR A 42 -35.12 -0.96 -8.28
CA TYR A 42 -35.86 -0.91 -7.00
C TYR A 42 -36.90 0.22 -6.92
N PRO A 43 -36.57 1.50 -7.24
CA PRO A 43 -37.56 2.58 -7.15
C PRO A 43 -38.74 2.38 -8.13
N LEU A 44 -38.47 1.79 -9.29
CA LEU A 44 -39.50 1.51 -10.28
C LEU A 44 -40.52 0.47 -9.77
N ILE A 45 -40.02 -0.66 -9.27
CA ILE A 45 -40.84 -1.73 -8.69
C ILE A 45 -41.62 -1.19 -7.47
N ALA A 46 -40.94 -0.43 -6.60
CA ALA A 46 -41.57 0.15 -5.41
C ALA A 46 -42.68 1.15 -5.78
N SER A 47 -42.46 2.02 -6.76
CA SER A 47 -43.43 2.98 -7.25
C SER A 47 -44.63 2.27 -7.93
N GLN A 48 -44.35 1.26 -8.74
CA GLN A 48 -45.43 0.46 -9.40
C GLN A 48 -46.30 -0.24 -8.35
N ASN A 49 -45.70 -0.90 -7.36
CA ASN A 49 -46.45 -1.57 -6.31
C ASN A 49 -47.29 -0.59 -5.46
N LEU A 50 -46.74 0.59 -5.16
CA LEU A 50 -47.44 1.62 -4.41
C LEU A 50 -48.62 2.18 -5.20
N LEU A 51 -48.48 2.40 -6.51
CA LEU A 51 -49.54 2.86 -7.37
C LEU A 51 -50.66 1.80 -7.52
N ILE A 52 -50.29 0.53 -7.68
CA ILE A 52 -51.24 -0.59 -7.71
C ILE A 52 -52.05 -0.64 -6.40
N SER A 53 -51.37 -0.63 -5.24
CA SER A 53 -52.06 -0.66 -3.95
C SER A 53 -52.96 0.56 -3.74
N SER A 54 -52.52 1.76 -4.12
CA SER A 54 -53.32 2.99 -4.04
C SER A 54 -54.57 2.94 -4.93
N LYS A 55 -54.45 2.36 -6.14
CA LYS A 55 -55.56 2.16 -7.05
C LYS A 55 -56.56 1.15 -6.49
N GLU A 56 -56.09 0.03 -5.97
CA GLU A 56 -56.92 -0.99 -5.35
C GLU A 56 -57.74 -0.43 -4.17
N ASP A 57 -57.10 0.35 -3.29
CA ASP A 57 -57.74 0.99 -2.14
C ASP A 57 -58.82 2.01 -2.60
N SER A 58 -58.51 2.78 -3.66
CA SER A 58 -59.46 3.73 -4.25
C SER A 58 -60.69 3.03 -4.82
N LEU A 59 -60.48 2.00 -5.65
CA LEU A 59 -61.56 1.22 -6.25
C LEU A 59 -62.38 0.51 -5.21
N ARG A 60 -61.78 -0.07 -4.17
CA ARG A 60 -62.47 -0.69 -3.06
C ARG A 60 -63.39 0.31 -2.34
N SER A 61 -62.91 1.51 -2.11
CA SER A 61 -63.67 2.57 -1.49
C SER A 61 -64.86 3.03 -2.37
N GLN A 62 -64.62 3.20 -3.67
CA GLN A 62 -65.65 3.64 -4.62
C GLN A 62 -66.70 2.61 -4.80
N ILE A 63 -66.36 1.30 -4.98
CA ILE A 63 -67.34 0.23 -5.13
C ILE A 63 -68.18 0.01 -3.85
N ALA A 64 -67.52 0.20 -2.67
CA ALA A 64 -68.26 0.11 -1.40
C ALA A 64 -69.32 1.22 -1.25
N VAL A 65 -68.96 2.47 -1.66
CA VAL A 65 -69.95 3.58 -1.66
C VAL A 65 -71.12 3.31 -2.61
N MET A 66 -70.78 2.87 -3.84
CA MET A 66 -71.87 2.55 -4.85
C MET A 66 -72.70 1.36 -4.43
N SER A 67 -72.08 0.29 -3.94
CA SER A 67 -72.85 -0.88 -3.45
C SER A 67 -73.76 -0.50 -2.27
N SER A 68 -73.22 0.32 -1.32
CA SER A 68 -74.02 0.79 -0.17
C SER A 68 -75.28 1.61 -0.61
N ALA A 69 -75.10 2.48 -1.61
CA ALA A 69 -76.22 3.27 -2.15
C ALA A 69 -77.26 2.44 -2.85
N LEU A 70 -76.84 1.34 -3.51
CA LEU A 70 -77.74 0.41 -4.19
C LEU A 70 -78.40 -0.60 -3.22
N MET A 71 -77.83 -0.87 -2.04
CA MET A 71 -78.40 -1.75 -1.02
C MET A 71 -79.66 -1.20 -0.38
N GLU A 72 -79.94 0.09 -0.51
CA GLU A 72 -81.21 0.67 -0.05
C GLU A 72 -82.43 0.34 -0.92
N LEU A 73 -82.19 -0.22 -2.13
CA LEU A 73 -83.26 -0.61 -3.07
C LEU A 73 -83.71 -2.06 -2.81
N GLU A 74 -84.95 -2.26 -2.61
CA GLU A 74 -85.56 -3.61 -2.40
C GLU A 74 -85.50 -4.49 -3.66
N THR A 75 -85.58 -3.86 -4.83
CA THR A 75 -85.45 -4.49 -6.15
C THR A 75 -84.70 -3.57 -7.08
N LEU A 76 -83.81 -4.15 -7.91
CA LEU A 76 -83.02 -3.37 -8.89
C LEU A 76 -83.82 -3.25 -10.18
N SER A 77 -84.22 -2.04 -10.56
CA SER A 77 -84.73 -1.72 -11.88
C SER A 77 -83.81 -0.73 -12.60
N ALA A 78 -83.75 -0.74 -13.90
CA ALA A 78 -82.86 0.13 -14.68
C ALA A 78 -83.04 1.62 -14.34
N ASP A 79 -84.30 2.10 -14.21
CA ASP A 79 -84.59 3.48 -13.85
C ASP A 79 -84.16 3.89 -12.43
N GLN A 80 -84.27 2.97 -11.47
CA GLN A 80 -83.87 3.22 -10.09
C GLN A 80 -82.34 3.26 -9.98
N VAL A 81 -81.62 2.28 -10.58
CA VAL A 81 -80.21 2.20 -10.63
C VAL A 81 -79.58 3.44 -11.33
N ALA A 82 -80.18 3.84 -12.48
CA ALA A 82 -79.73 5.03 -13.21
C ALA A 82 -79.88 6.31 -12.35
N ARG A 83 -80.99 6.47 -11.57
CA ARG A 83 -81.10 7.63 -10.69
C ARG A 83 -80.08 7.65 -9.57
N VAL A 84 -79.77 6.52 -8.93
CA VAL A 84 -78.78 6.42 -7.87
C VAL A 84 -77.38 6.67 -8.43
N MET A 85 -77.06 6.06 -9.57
CA MET A 85 -75.76 6.25 -10.19
C MET A 85 -75.49 7.68 -10.70
N ASN A 86 -76.59 8.32 -11.24
CA ASN A 86 -76.52 9.74 -11.67
C ASN A 86 -76.40 10.70 -10.47
N MET A 87 -76.89 10.35 -9.26
CA MET A 87 -76.66 11.12 -8.03
C MET A 87 -75.23 11.00 -7.50
N LEU A 88 -74.54 9.90 -7.75
CA LEU A 88 -73.22 9.67 -7.30
C LEU A 88 -72.16 10.40 -8.18
N ASP A 89 -72.63 11.09 -9.23
CA ASP A 89 -71.84 11.79 -10.22
C ASP A 89 -70.57 10.98 -10.63
N ASN A 90 -70.36 10.83 -11.89
CA ASN A 90 -69.28 9.96 -12.38
C ASN A 90 -67.97 10.14 -11.55
N MET A 91 -67.69 9.25 -10.60
CA MET A 91 -66.54 9.32 -9.69
C MET A 91 -65.18 9.21 -10.42
N GLY A 92 -65.12 9.68 -11.67
CA GLY A 92 -63.95 9.65 -12.51
C GLY A 92 -63.58 8.25 -13.00
N LEU A 93 -64.54 7.34 -13.00
CA LEU A 93 -64.37 5.97 -13.53
C LEU A 93 -64.76 5.94 -15.00
N GLU A 94 -64.00 5.19 -15.80
CA GLU A 94 -64.27 5.05 -17.24
C GLU A 94 -65.50 4.23 -17.53
N ARG A 95 -65.78 3.20 -16.74
CA ARG A 95 -66.98 2.36 -16.94
C ARG A 95 -67.55 1.80 -15.62
N ILE A 96 -68.80 1.94 -15.47
CA ILE A 96 -69.56 1.37 -14.37
C ILE A 96 -70.67 0.51 -14.97
N LEU A 97 -70.77 -0.75 -14.54
CA LEU A 97 -71.86 -1.68 -14.89
C LEU A 97 -72.58 -2.11 -13.63
N VAL A 98 -73.92 -2.14 -13.67
CA VAL A 98 -74.74 -2.75 -12.64
C VAL A 98 -75.60 -3.80 -13.29
N THR A 99 -75.67 -5.00 -12.68
CA THR A 99 -76.39 -6.15 -13.19
C THR A 99 -77.42 -6.63 -12.20
N ASP A 100 -78.43 -7.31 -12.68
CA ASP A 100 -79.35 -8.08 -11.88
C ASP A 100 -78.74 -9.44 -11.44
N PRO A 101 -79.44 -10.29 -10.63
CA PRO A 101 -78.85 -11.57 -10.20
C PRO A 101 -78.64 -12.58 -11.34
N SER A 102 -79.21 -12.36 -12.52
CA SER A 102 -79.03 -13.20 -13.71
C SER A 102 -77.86 -12.76 -14.58
N GLY A 103 -77.27 -11.62 -14.26
CA GLY A 103 -76.19 -11.00 -15.03
C GLY A 103 -76.65 -10.07 -16.15
N LEU A 104 -77.99 -9.77 -16.20
CA LEU A 104 -78.52 -8.80 -17.16
C LEU A 104 -78.12 -7.40 -16.77
N ILE A 105 -77.58 -6.64 -17.70
CA ILE A 105 -77.11 -5.27 -17.48
C ILE A 105 -78.27 -4.32 -17.28
N LEU A 106 -78.39 -3.73 -16.11
CA LEU A 106 -79.37 -2.73 -15.75
C LEU A 106 -78.91 -1.30 -15.98
N TYR A 107 -77.55 -1.08 -15.90
CA TYR A 107 -76.92 0.19 -16.08
C TYR A 107 -75.49 0.03 -16.69
N ASP A 108 -75.22 0.81 -17.70
CA ASP A 108 -73.84 0.93 -18.26
C ASP A 108 -73.52 2.42 -18.52
N SER A 109 -72.54 2.94 -17.85
CA SER A 109 -72.15 4.37 -17.96
C SER A 109 -71.73 4.77 -19.39
N LEU A 110 -71.21 3.81 -20.20
CA LEU A 110 -70.77 4.10 -21.59
C LEU A 110 -72.02 4.24 -22.53
N THR A 111 -73.14 3.55 -22.30
CA THR A 111 -74.32 3.62 -23.16
C THR A 111 -75.16 4.88 -22.88
N GLN A 112 -75.19 5.35 -21.66
CA GLN A 112 -75.91 6.60 -21.31
C GLN A 112 -75.22 7.86 -21.76
N GLY A 113 -73.88 7.84 -21.92
CA GLY A 113 -73.10 8.98 -22.44
C GLY A 113 -73.35 9.25 -23.92
N GLN A 114 -73.79 8.25 -24.69
CA GLN A 114 -74.03 8.43 -26.13
C GLN A 114 -75.43 8.98 -26.45
N GLU A 115 -76.42 8.86 -25.54
CA GLU A 115 -77.76 9.44 -25.72
C GLU A 115 -77.76 10.97 -25.45
N SER A 116 -76.79 11.52 -24.72
CA SER A 116 -76.70 12.95 -24.40
C SER A 116 -75.94 13.81 -25.45
N GLU A 117 -75.11 13.20 -26.33
CA GLU A 117 -74.44 13.91 -27.42
C GLU A 117 -75.07 13.85 -28.76
N GLY A 118 -76.19 13.12 -28.89
CA GLY A 118 -76.92 12.88 -30.17
C GLY A 118 -77.92 13.94 -30.60
N ASP A 119 -78.14 15.03 -29.83
CA ASP A 119 -79.30 15.91 -30.06
C ASP A 119 -78.97 17.35 -30.52
N ALA A 120 -77.86 17.53 -31.23
CA ALA A 120 -77.57 18.86 -31.77
C ALA A 120 -76.81 18.85 -33.13
N SER A 121 -77.29 18.10 -34.11
CA SER A 121 -76.92 18.41 -35.54
C SER A 121 -77.55 17.43 -36.51
N SER A 122 -78.75 17.64 -36.91
CA SER A 122 -79.17 17.48 -38.34
C SER A 122 -80.65 17.77 -38.53
N ALA A 123 -80.98 19.02 -38.83
CA ALA A 123 -82.14 19.37 -39.59
C ALA A 123 -81.75 19.32 -41.06
N GLN A 124 -82.24 18.30 -41.80
CA GLN A 124 -82.79 18.42 -43.18
C GLN A 124 -83.08 17.06 -43.72
N SER A 125 -84.43 16.82 -43.81
CA SER A 125 -84.97 15.70 -44.55
C SER A 125 -85.32 16.12 -45.96
N PRO A 126 -85.57 15.16 -46.86
CA PRO A 126 -86.96 15.10 -47.38
C PRO A 126 -87.63 13.72 -47.34
N PRO A 127 -88.96 13.68 -47.58
CA PRO A 127 -89.73 12.50 -47.29
C PRO A 127 -89.85 11.55 -48.47
N ASP A 128 -89.90 10.28 -48.21
CA ASP A 128 -91.00 9.40 -48.75
C ASP A 128 -90.87 7.92 -48.34
N ALA A 129 -92.02 7.40 -48.06
CA ALA A 129 -92.51 6.03 -48.24
C ALA A 129 -92.13 4.92 -47.28
N GLY A 130 -93.15 4.63 -46.47
CA GLY A 130 -93.68 3.26 -46.43
C GLY A 130 -93.15 2.28 -45.39
N GLY A 131 -93.94 2.12 -44.31
CA GLY A 131 -94.23 0.78 -43.85
C GLY A 131 -93.32 0.14 -42.80
N GLY A 132 -93.91 -0.02 -41.63
CA GLY A 132 -93.50 -1.07 -40.70
C GLY A 132 -92.95 -0.58 -39.35
N ALA A 133 -93.82 -0.38 -38.40
CA ALA A 133 -93.44 -0.31 -36.99
C ALA A 133 -92.84 -1.64 -36.60
N ALA A 134 -91.53 -1.76 -36.74
CA ALA A 134 -90.74 -2.76 -36.03
C ALA A 134 -90.57 -2.28 -34.58
N SER A 135 -91.33 -2.90 -33.69
CA SER A 135 -91.09 -2.79 -32.23
C SER A 135 -89.61 -3.11 -31.99
N ALA A 136 -88.87 -2.10 -31.61
CA ALA A 136 -87.55 -2.31 -31.09
C ALA A 136 -87.67 -3.19 -29.83
N GLN A 137 -87.39 -4.48 -30.00
CA GLN A 137 -87.20 -5.36 -28.88
C GLN A 137 -86.02 -4.86 -28.09
N PRO A 138 -86.12 -4.67 -26.76
CA PRO A 138 -84.97 -4.30 -25.95
C PRO A 138 -83.91 -5.40 -26.11
N SER A 139 -82.77 -5.07 -26.64
CA SER A 139 -81.62 -6.00 -26.72
C SER A 139 -81.12 -6.17 -25.30
N TYR A 140 -81.52 -7.25 -24.65
CA TYR A 140 -80.99 -7.60 -23.33
C TYR A 140 -79.51 -7.98 -23.49
N GLN A 141 -78.59 -7.19 -22.91
CA GLN A 141 -77.19 -7.48 -22.89
C GLN A 141 -76.78 -8.08 -21.54
N TYR A 142 -76.10 -9.20 -21.56
CA TYR A 142 -75.57 -9.83 -20.35
C TYR A 142 -74.11 -9.48 -20.19
N ALA A 143 -73.71 -9.25 -18.94
CA ALA A 143 -72.29 -9.02 -18.61
C ALA A 143 -71.55 -10.37 -18.60
N LEU A 144 -70.74 -10.59 -19.64
CA LEU A 144 -69.91 -11.81 -19.78
C LEU A 144 -68.53 -11.66 -19.13
N PHE A 145 -68.38 -10.84 -18.12
CA PHE A 145 -67.13 -10.66 -17.38
C PHE A 145 -67.04 -11.68 -16.26
N GLN A 146 -65.82 -12.29 -16.10
CA GLN A 146 -65.60 -13.29 -15.07
C GLN A 146 -65.72 -12.66 -13.67
N GLU A 147 -65.35 -11.42 -13.50
CA GLU A 147 -65.44 -10.66 -12.25
C GLU A 147 -66.88 -10.48 -11.81
N VAL A 148 -67.78 -10.19 -12.75
CA VAL A 148 -69.21 -10.07 -12.47
C VAL A 148 -69.81 -11.42 -12.06
N ALA A 149 -69.40 -12.51 -12.71
CA ALA A 149 -69.87 -13.85 -12.34
C ALA A 149 -69.40 -14.23 -10.91
N LEU A 150 -68.26 -13.86 -10.50
CA LEU A 150 -67.69 -14.06 -9.14
C LEU A 150 -68.45 -13.17 -8.12
N ALA A 151 -68.72 -11.91 -8.47
CA ALA A 151 -69.50 -11.00 -7.62
C ALA A 151 -70.92 -11.50 -7.37
N LEU A 152 -71.58 -12.03 -8.38
CA LEU A 152 -72.93 -12.62 -8.23
C LEU A 152 -72.90 -13.87 -7.33
N GLN A 153 -71.73 -14.54 -7.16
CA GLN A 153 -71.56 -15.62 -6.18
C GLN A 153 -71.34 -15.14 -4.75
N GLY A 154 -71.24 -13.81 -4.54
CA GLY A 154 -71.04 -13.19 -3.25
C GLY A 154 -69.58 -12.87 -2.91
N ASN A 155 -68.68 -12.91 -3.90
CA ASN A 155 -67.21 -12.60 -3.72
C ASN A 155 -66.94 -11.19 -4.21
N ASP A 156 -66.13 -10.45 -3.42
CA ASP A 156 -65.51 -9.22 -3.90
C ASP A 156 -64.28 -9.58 -4.76
N VAL A 157 -64.22 -9.00 -5.95
CA VAL A 157 -63.10 -9.19 -6.89
C VAL A 157 -62.47 -7.84 -7.16
N LEU A 158 -61.13 -7.79 -7.05
CA LEU A 158 -60.33 -6.62 -7.35
C LEU A 158 -59.12 -7.08 -8.13
N TYR A 159 -58.85 -6.43 -9.25
CA TYR A 159 -57.70 -6.74 -10.08
C TYR A 159 -57.15 -5.46 -10.71
N THR A 160 -55.85 -5.23 -10.51
CA THR A 160 -55.14 -4.13 -11.14
C THR A 160 -53.90 -4.66 -11.86
N HIS A 161 -53.80 -4.34 -13.14
CA HIS A 161 -52.67 -4.71 -13.97
C HIS A 161 -52.07 -3.48 -14.65
N TYR A 162 -50.73 -3.48 -14.76
CA TYR A 162 -49.99 -2.45 -15.46
C TYR A 162 -49.33 -3.04 -16.69
N GLU A 163 -49.75 -2.58 -17.87
CA GLU A 163 -49.26 -3.03 -19.18
C GLU A 163 -49.19 -1.84 -20.13
N ASP A 164 -48.10 -1.74 -20.88
CA ASP A 164 -47.85 -0.71 -21.93
C ASP A 164 -48.13 0.75 -21.50
N GLY A 165 -47.84 1.08 -20.25
CA GLY A 165 -48.00 2.45 -19.75
C GLY A 165 -49.41 2.81 -19.27
N VAL A 166 -50.26 1.83 -19.12
CA VAL A 166 -51.67 1.99 -18.68
C VAL A 166 -51.90 1.13 -17.45
N PHE A 167 -52.55 1.69 -16.45
CA PHE A 167 -53.11 0.92 -15.34
C PHE A 167 -54.53 0.53 -15.70
N LEU A 168 -54.77 -0.75 -15.92
CA LEU A 168 -56.09 -1.31 -16.06
C LEU A 168 -56.53 -1.87 -14.71
N SER A 169 -57.53 -1.27 -14.12
CA SER A 169 -58.04 -1.64 -12.82
C SER A 169 -59.53 -2.03 -12.92
N THR A 170 -59.84 -3.21 -12.48
CA THR A 170 -61.23 -3.73 -12.45
C THR A 170 -61.62 -4.15 -11.04
N ALA A 171 -62.83 -3.84 -10.67
CA ALA A 171 -63.42 -4.32 -9.41
C ALA A 171 -64.87 -4.74 -9.59
N ALA A 172 -65.25 -5.80 -8.92
CA ALA A 172 -66.63 -6.24 -8.88
C ALA A 172 -67.04 -6.65 -7.47
N ALA A 173 -68.27 -6.26 -7.07
CA ALA A 173 -68.76 -6.59 -5.74
C ALA A 173 -70.28 -6.96 -5.84
N PRO A 174 -70.79 -7.83 -4.94
CA PRO A 174 -72.20 -8.15 -4.85
C PRO A 174 -73.02 -6.98 -4.27
N ILE A 175 -74.22 -6.76 -4.77
CA ILE A 175 -75.17 -5.87 -4.15
C ILE A 175 -76.07 -6.75 -3.28
N LEU A 176 -76.04 -6.55 -1.96
CA LEU A 176 -76.74 -7.38 -0.99
C LEU A 176 -77.92 -6.65 -0.41
N TYR A 177 -79.13 -7.28 -0.43
CA TYR A 177 -80.25 -6.82 0.31
C TYR A 177 -80.71 -7.92 1.28
N ARG A 178 -80.70 -7.61 2.61
CA ARG A 178 -81.01 -8.55 3.69
C ARG A 178 -80.21 -9.87 3.61
N GLY A 179 -78.95 -9.82 3.15
CA GLY A 179 -78.06 -10.98 3.05
C GLY A 179 -78.26 -11.86 1.77
N MET A 180 -79.12 -11.45 0.84
CA MET A 180 -79.25 -12.07 -0.48
C MET A 180 -78.62 -11.18 -1.57
N THR A 181 -77.92 -11.78 -2.51
CA THR A 181 -77.38 -11.06 -3.68
C THR A 181 -78.55 -10.71 -4.61
N ILE A 182 -78.77 -9.41 -4.76
CA ILE A 182 -79.85 -8.86 -5.65
C ILE A 182 -79.26 -8.35 -6.95
N GLY A 183 -77.93 -8.34 -7.13
CA GLY A 183 -77.18 -7.93 -8.32
C GLY A 183 -75.73 -7.84 -8.10
N GLY A 184 -75.00 -7.40 -9.12
CA GLY A 184 -73.59 -7.16 -9.07
C GLY A 184 -73.19 -5.76 -9.62
N ILE A 185 -72.22 -5.13 -9.04
CA ILE A 185 -71.60 -3.92 -9.57
C ILE A 185 -70.19 -4.24 -10.07
N TYR A 186 -69.86 -3.74 -11.24
CA TYR A 186 -68.56 -3.84 -11.85
C TYR A 186 -68.09 -2.46 -12.25
N ILE A 187 -66.82 -2.14 -11.92
CA ILE A 187 -66.19 -0.90 -12.29
C ILE A 187 -64.88 -1.20 -13.03
N CYS A 188 -64.58 -0.37 -14.00
CA CYS A 188 -63.33 -0.45 -14.76
C CYS A 188 -62.77 0.97 -14.92
N ASP A 189 -61.48 1.09 -14.67
CA ASP A 189 -60.73 2.35 -14.77
C ASP A 189 -59.45 2.16 -15.58
N TRP A 190 -59.25 3.00 -16.59
CA TRP A 190 -58.05 3.04 -17.41
C TRP A 190 -57.30 4.32 -17.14
N ASP A 191 -56.22 4.23 -16.34
CA ASP A 191 -55.45 5.39 -15.97
C ASP A 191 -54.17 5.51 -16.82
N ASN A 192 -54.25 6.33 -17.87
CA ASN A 192 -53.12 6.67 -18.73
C ASN A 192 -52.22 7.71 -18.09
N THR A 193 -52.70 8.54 -17.18
CA THR A 193 -51.96 9.67 -16.60
C THR A 193 -50.88 9.17 -15.66
N GLN A 194 -51.23 8.28 -14.73
CA GLN A 194 -50.27 7.68 -13.81
C GLN A 194 -49.31 6.75 -14.55
N GLY A 195 -49.77 6.04 -15.59
CA GLY A 195 -48.92 5.21 -16.42
C GLY A 195 -47.88 5.99 -17.18
N THR A 196 -48.22 7.12 -17.79
CA THR A 196 -47.30 8.00 -18.50
C THR A 196 -46.28 8.67 -17.54
N LEU A 197 -46.74 9.04 -16.33
CA LEU A 197 -45.81 9.51 -15.28
C LEU A 197 -44.79 8.46 -14.89
N LEU A 198 -45.18 7.21 -14.72
CA LEU A 198 -44.25 6.10 -14.41
C LEU A 198 -43.24 5.86 -15.55
N MET A 199 -43.71 5.90 -16.80
CA MET A 199 -42.80 5.82 -17.97
C MET A 199 -41.80 6.98 -18.03
N SER A 200 -42.26 8.21 -17.78
CA SER A 200 -41.39 9.39 -17.77
C SER A 200 -40.31 9.34 -16.67
N LEU A 201 -40.69 8.87 -15.48
CA LEU A 201 -39.76 8.60 -14.38
C LEU A 201 -38.71 7.56 -14.78
N GLN A 202 -39.14 6.45 -15.40
CA GLN A 202 -38.26 5.40 -15.87
C GLN A 202 -37.25 5.93 -16.92
N GLN A 203 -37.71 6.73 -17.87
CA GLN A 203 -36.87 7.32 -18.91
C GLN A 203 -35.86 8.32 -18.31
N ASN A 204 -36.29 9.16 -17.38
CA ASN A 204 -35.43 10.08 -16.66
C ASN A 204 -34.36 9.35 -15.85
N LEU A 205 -34.71 8.29 -15.10
CA LEU A 205 -33.76 7.47 -14.36
C LEU A 205 -32.74 6.79 -15.27
N ARG A 206 -33.15 6.27 -16.42
CA ARG A 206 -32.26 5.70 -17.43
C ARG A 206 -31.26 6.73 -17.97
N THR A 207 -31.77 7.94 -18.30
CA THR A 207 -30.91 9.04 -18.81
C THR A 207 -29.90 9.48 -17.78
N ILE A 208 -30.33 9.73 -16.52
CA ILE A 208 -29.44 10.10 -15.40
C ILE A 208 -28.40 9.01 -15.18
N SER A 209 -28.79 7.74 -15.16
CA SER A 209 -27.89 6.62 -14.99
C SER A 209 -26.83 6.52 -16.09
N LEU A 210 -27.21 6.76 -17.34
CA LEU A 210 -26.29 6.76 -18.46
C LEU A 210 -25.26 7.90 -18.35
N VAL A 211 -25.70 9.11 -17.97
CA VAL A 211 -24.81 10.25 -17.74
C VAL A 211 -23.83 9.96 -16.61
N LEU A 212 -24.33 9.45 -15.48
CA LEU A 212 -23.50 9.08 -14.34
C LEU A 212 -22.48 8.00 -14.69
N MET A 213 -22.86 7.01 -15.49
CA MET A 213 -21.94 5.97 -15.97
C MET A 213 -20.81 6.54 -16.81
N VAL A 214 -21.10 7.48 -17.72
CA VAL A 214 -20.08 8.14 -18.53
C VAL A 214 -19.12 8.97 -17.67
N ILE A 215 -19.66 9.76 -16.73
CA ILE A 215 -18.84 10.56 -15.79
C ILE A 215 -17.92 9.64 -14.97
N ALA A 216 -18.46 8.56 -14.43
CA ALA A 216 -17.68 7.62 -13.64
C ALA A 216 -16.59 6.90 -14.43
N LEU A 217 -16.85 6.57 -15.70
CA LEU A 217 -15.83 6.04 -16.61
C LEU A 217 -14.66 7.02 -16.77
N LEU A 218 -14.96 8.30 -17.03
CA LEU A 218 -13.94 9.34 -17.18
C LEU A 218 -13.14 9.53 -15.90
N VAL A 219 -13.81 9.62 -14.75
CA VAL A 219 -13.17 9.78 -13.42
C VAL A 219 -12.31 8.56 -13.10
N SER A 220 -12.82 7.33 -13.28
CA SER A 220 -12.08 6.09 -13.06
C SER A 220 -10.83 6.01 -13.94
N PHE A 221 -10.94 6.36 -15.21
CA PHE A 221 -9.79 6.39 -16.12
C PHE A 221 -8.73 7.41 -15.69
N PHE A 222 -9.16 8.61 -15.28
CA PHE A 222 -8.25 9.66 -14.83
C PHE A 222 -7.48 9.23 -13.56
N PHE A 223 -8.19 8.79 -12.52
CA PHE A 223 -7.55 8.34 -11.28
C PHE A 223 -6.64 7.13 -11.49
N SER A 224 -7.09 6.16 -12.29
CA SER A 224 -6.28 4.99 -12.63
C SER A 224 -4.98 5.37 -13.33
N LYS A 225 -5.02 6.34 -14.25
CA LYS A 225 -3.83 6.84 -14.95
C LYS A 225 -2.86 7.54 -13.99
N VAL A 226 -3.36 8.40 -13.12
CA VAL A 226 -2.53 9.13 -12.14
C VAL A 226 -1.83 8.16 -11.19
N LEU A 227 -2.58 7.25 -10.58
CA LEU A 227 -2.04 6.27 -9.62
C LEU A 227 -1.00 5.36 -10.28
N THR A 228 -1.32 4.80 -11.46
CA THR A 228 -0.42 3.87 -12.16
C THR A 228 0.85 4.55 -12.66
N SER A 229 0.78 5.84 -13.03
CA SER A 229 1.98 6.57 -13.49
C SER A 229 2.99 6.74 -12.35
N ARG A 230 2.53 7.04 -11.12
CA ARG A 230 3.38 7.16 -9.93
C ARG A 230 4.03 5.83 -9.54
N ILE A 231 3.25 4.74 -9.49
CA ILE A 231 3.78 3.39 -9.22
C ILE A 231 4.76 2.97 -10.32
N GLY A 232 4.46 3.28 -11.58
CA GLY A 232 5.35 3.00 -12.69
C GLY A 232 6.68 3.76 -12.62
N ALA A 233 6.70 5.00 -12.09
CA ALA A 233 7.92 5.75 -11.83
C ALA A 233 8.78 5.07 -10.75
N LEU A 234 8.16 4.65 -9.64
CA LEU A 234 8.84 3.93 -8.56
C LEU A 234 9.47 2.61 -9.06
N LEU A 235 8.70 1.81 -9.82
CA LEU A 235 9.21 0.55 -10.38
C LEU A 235 10.39 0.76 -11.35
N ARG A 236 10.38 1.85 -12.14
CA ARG A 236 11.53 2.20 -13.00
C ARG A 236 12.74 2.57 -12.18
N ALA A 237 12.57 3.40 -11.15
CA ALA A 237 13.66 3.81 -10.27
C ALA A 237 14.28 2.61 -9.54
N ILE A 238 13.47 1.69 -9.00
CA ILE A 238 13.95 0.44 -8.39
C ILE A 238 14.79 -0.37 -9.38
N ARG A 239 14.37 -0.45 -10.65
CA ARG A 239 15.12 -1.17 -11.69
C ARG A 239 16.46 -0.50 -12.00
N ILE A 240 16.48 0.83 -12.16
CA ILE A 240 17.68 1.62 -12.42
C ILE A 240 18.69 1.43 -11.28
N VAL A 241 18.25 1.55 -10.04
CA VAL A 241 19.09 1.31 -8.85
C VAL A 241 19.55 -0.16 -8.78
N GLY A 242 18.68 -1.12 -9.14
CA GLY A 242 19.04 -2.54 -9.22
C GLY A 242 20.07 -2.86 -10.32
N GLU A 243 20.20 -2.04 -11.36
CA GLU A 243 21.23 -2.11 -12.40
C GLU A 243 22.54 -1.43 -11.98
N GLY A 244 22.60 -0.87 -10.77
CA GLY A 244 23.81 -0.28 -10.18
C GLY A 244 23.92 1.24 -10.29
N GLU A 245 22.91 1.93 -10.82
CA GLU A 245 22.87 3.39 -10.90
C GLU A 245 22.27 4.00 -9.62
N TYR A 246 23.04 4.03 -8.56
CA TYR A 246 22.63 4.51 -7.24
C TYR A 246 22.42 6.03 -7.14
N GLY A 247 22.76 6.81 -8.18
CA GLY A 247 22.54 8.26 -8.22
C GLY A 247 21.11 8.68 -8.57
N HIS A 248 20.23 7.74 -8.98
CA HIS A 248 18.87 8.06 -9.38
C HIS A 248 17.99 8.38 -8.17
N ARG A 249 17.24 9.50 -8.25
CA ARG A 249 16.33 9.93 -7.19
C ARG A 249 14.92 10.12 -7.74
N LEU A 250 13.93 9.77 -6.93
CA LEU A 250 12.53 10.08 -7.19
C LEU A 250 12.19 11.47 -6.64
N GLN A 251 11.37 12.21 -7.37
CA GLN A 251 10.78 13.43 -6.85
C GLN A 251 9.48 13.07 -6.14
N PRO A 252 9.37 13.28 -4.82
CA PRO A 252 8.12 13.05 -4.10
C PRO A 252 7.06 13.98 -4.65
N ALA A 253 5.97 13.43 -5.17
CA ALA A 253 4.86 14.20 -5.71
C ALA A 253 3.62 14.00 -4.83
N GLY A 254 3.20 15.05 -4.13
CA GLY A 254 2.07 15.01 -3.19
C GLY A 254 2.51 14.91 -1.72
N LYS A 255 1.56 14.57 -0.84
CA LYS A 255 1.74 14.38 0.61
C LYS A 255 1.06 13.09 1.07
N ASP A 256 0.99 12.11 0.17
CA ASP A 256 0.34 10.81 0.37
C ASP A 256 1.39 9.72 0.69
N GLU A 257 0.93 8.50 0.92
CA GLU A 257 1.78 7.36 1.24
C GLU A 257 2.79 7.05 0.12
N LEU A 258 2.46 7.38 -1.14
CA LEU A 258 3.37 7.20 -2.27
C LEU A 258 4.52 8.22 -2.25
N ALA A 259 4.27 9.45 -1.78
CA ALA A 259 5.32 10.44 -1.59
C ALA A 259 6.27 10.01 -0.46
N HIS A 260 5.73 9.52 0.67
CA HIS A 260 6.54 8.98 1.76
C HIS A 260 7.37 7.77 1.30
N LEU A 261 6.79 6.85 0.52
CA LEU A 261 7.52 5.72 -0.05
C LEU A 261 8.65 6.15 -0.99
N ALA A 262 8.47 7.24 -1.74
CA ALA A 262 9.52 7.81 -2.58
C ALA A 262 10.67 8.42 -1.74
N GLU A 263 10.36 9.04 -0.60
CA GLU A 263 11.36 9.53 0.35
C GLU A 263 12.18 8.40 0.97
N GLU A 264 11.50 7.35 1.47
CA GLU A 264 12.17 6.15 2.01
C GLU A 264 13.05 5.46 0.96
N PHE A 265 12.55 5.36 -0.27
CA PHE A 265 13.35 4.84 -1.39
C PHE A 265 14.62 5.68 -1.63
N ASN A 266 14.51 7.01 -1.61
CA ASN A 266 15.66 7.91 -1.76
C ASN A 266 16.68 7.72 -0.63
N GLN A 267 16.22 7.62 0.63
CA GLN A 267 17.11 7.37 1.78
C GLN A 267 17.84 6.02 1.65
N LEU A 268 17.13 4.96 1.24
CA LEU A 268 17.75 3.67 0.98
C LEU A 268 18.81 3.76 -0.12
N THR A 269 18.50 4.49 -1.19
CA THR A 269 19.44 4.68 -2.33
C THR A 269 20.66 5.48 -1.92
N ASP A 270 20.52 6.50 -1.05
CA ASP A 270 21.64 7.25 -0.47
C ASP A 270 22.57 6.34 0.33
N ARG A 271 22.00 5.46 1.15
CA ARG A 271 22.79 4.47 1.93
C ARG A 271 23.52 3.50 1.00
N LEU A 272 22.86 2.99 -0.03
CA LEU A 272 23.46 2.10 -1.02
C LEU A 272 24.60 2.79 -1.79
N GLN A 273 24.39 4.03 -2.23
CA GLN A 273 25.41 4.82 -2.91
C GLN A 273 26.65 5.01 -2.04
N THR A 274 26.45 5.45 -0.80
CA THR A 274 27.55 5.66 0.15
C THR A 274 28.32 4.36 0.41
N THR A 275 27.61 3.24 0.60
CA THR A 275 28.23 1.92 0.82
C THR A 275 29.04 1.48 -0.38
N GLU A 276 28.50 1.66 -1.60
CA GLU A 276 29.23 1.29 -2.83
C GLU A 276 30.45 2.19 -3.08
N GLU A 277 30.36 3.49 -2.80
CA GLU A 277 31.52 4.41 -2.89
C GLU A 277 32.63 4.03 -1.92
N VAL A 278 32.26 3.69 -0.67
CA VAL A 278 33.24 3.20 0.33
C VAL A 278 33.86 1.90 -0.13
N ARG A 279 33.07 0.95 -0.66
CA ARG A 279 33.56 -0.32 -1.19
C ARG A 279 34.51 -0.13 -2.37
N ARG A 280 34.16 0.72 -3.33
CA ARG A 280 35.02 1.02 -4.51
C ARG A 280 36.32 1.65 -4.10
N ARG A 281 36.28 2.61 -3.17
CA ARG A 281 37.50 3.25 -2.64
C ARG A 281 38.38 2.22 -1.94
N PHE A 282 37.81 1.36 -1.09
CA PHE A 282 38.55 0.29 -0.43
C PHE A 282 39.26 -0.65 -1.42
N VAL A 283 38.58 -1.11 -2.47
CA VAL A 283 39.21 -1.96 -3.50
C VAL A 283 40.33 -1.23 -4.26
N SER A 284 40.12 0.03 -4.59
CA SER A 284 41.12 0.86 -5.25
C SER A 284 42.36 1.04 -4.39
N ASP A 285 42.16 1.43 -3.12
CA ASP A 285 43.26 1.69 -2.19
C ASP A 285 44.05 0.41 -1.88
N ALA A 286 43.36 -0.71 -1.65
CA ALA A 286 43.96 -2.03 -1.47
C ALA A 286 44.81 -2.43 -2.69
N SER A 287 44.28 -2.23 -3.90
CA SER A 287 45.03 -2.51 -5.14
C SER A 287 46.29 -1.67 -5.27
N HIS A 288 46.22 -0.39 -4.92
CA HIS A 288 47.40 0.50 -4.95
C HIS A 288 48.45 0.12 -3.90
N GLU A 289 48.04 -0.19 -2.67
CA GLU A 289 48.95 -0.56 -1.58
C GLU A 289 49.60 -1.95 -1.78
N LEU A 290 48.96 -2.85 -2.52
CA LEU A 290 49.55 -4.14 -2.92
C LEU A 290 50.48 -4.03 -4.13
N LYS A 291 50.19 -3.13 -5.09
CA LYS A 291 50.97 -2.97 -6.32
C LYS A 291 52.36 -2.40 -6.06
N THR A 292 52.52 -1.49 -5.11
CA THR A 292 53.78 -0.80 -4.79
C THR A 292 54.85 -1.77 -4.30
N PRO A 293 54.65 -2.57 -3.21
CA PRO A 293 55.66 -3.53 -2.73
C PRO A 293 55.94 -4.61 -3.78
N LEU A 294 54.95 -5.06 -4.52
CA LEU A 294 55.15 -6.04 -5.59
C LEU A 294 56.05 -5.49 -6.71
N ALA A 295 55.90 -4.21 -7.07
CA ALA A 295 56.75 -3.57 -8.06
C ALA A 295 58.19 -3.40 -7.55
N SER A 296 58.38 -3.09 -6.23
CA SER A 296 59.68 -3.00 -5.59
C SER A 296 60.39 -4.36 -5.59
N ILE A 297 59.72 -5.42 -5.13
CA ILE A 297 60.24 -6.80 -5.18
C ILE A 297 60.70 -7.17 -6.59
N ARG A 298 59.86 -6.89 -7.59
CA ARG A 298 60.17 -7.18 -8.99
C ARG A 298 61.41 -6.41 -9.48
N LEU A 299 61.48 -5.12 -9.16
CA LEU A 299 62.62 -4.29 -9.57
C LEU A 299 63.94 -4.80 -8.98
N LEU A 300 63.95 -5.12 -7.68
CA LEU A 300 65.13 -5.66 -7.00
C LEU A 300 65.52 -7.02 -7.58
N ALA A 301 64.55 -7.90 -7.80
CA ALA A 301 64.80 -9.21 -8.41
C ALA A 301 65.33 -9.08 -9.85
N ASP A 302 64.73 -8.21 -10.67
CA ASP A 302 65.20 -7.93 -12.04
C ASP A 302 66.61 -7.34 -12.03
N SER A 303 66.94 -6.48 -11.04
CA SER A 303 68.28 -5.90 -10.89
C SER A 303 69.36 -6.98 -10.56
N ILE A 304 69.05 -7.91 -9.66
CA ILE A 304 69.93 -9.05 -9.34
C ILE A 304 70.17 -9.92 -10.58
N LEU A 305 69.08 -10.21 -11.34
CA LEU A 305 69.14 -11.12 -12.50
C LEU A 305 69.90 -10.51 -13.71
N GLN A 306 69.81 -9.19 -13.87
CA GLN A 306 70.42 -8.49 -15.01
C GLN A 306 71.93 -8.10 -14.79
N ASN A 307 72.37 -8.02 -13.53
CA ASN A 307 73.75 -7.62 -13.21
C ASN A 307 74.52 -8.83 -12.64
N GLN A 308 75.13 -9.60 -13.52
CA GLN A 308 75.96 -10.78 -13.15
C GLN A 308 77.25 -10.45 -12.40
N GLU A 309 77.74 -9.19 -12.42
CA GLU A 309 78.93 -8.75 -11.74
C GLU A 309 78.65 -8.02 -10.40
N MET A 310 77.39 -8.11 -9.92
CA MET A 310 77.02 -7.54 -8.63
C MET A 310 77.76 -8.23 -7.49
N ASP A 311 78.35 -7.42 -6.59
CA ASP A 311 79.05 -7.94 -5.43
C ASP A 311 78.05 -8.65 -4.47
N ARG A 312 78.64 -9.55 -3.67
CA ARG A 312 77.81 -10.40 -2.78
C ARG A 312 77.07 -9.62 -1.69
N GLU A 313 77.59 -8.51 -1.25
CA GLU A 313 77.04 -7.64 -0.21
C GLU A 313 75.80 -6.96 -0.75
N THR A 314 75.86 -6.33 -1.92
CA THR A 314 74.70 -5.72 -2.61
C THR A 314 73.57 -6.74 -2.94
N VAL A 315 73.96 -7.96 -3.35
CA VAL A 315 72.97 -9.03 -3.55
C VAL A 315 72.28 -9.37 -2.24
N GLN A 316 73.01 -9.43 -1.15
CA GLN A 316 72.44 -9.76 0.17
C GLN A 316 71.51 -8.67 0.67
N ASP A 317 71.87 -7.39 0.44
CA ASP A 317 71.06 -6.24 0.75
C ASP A 317 69.72 -6.28 -0.05
N PHE A 318 69.83 -6.53 -1.36
CA PHE A 318 68.62 -6.62 -2.20
C PHE A 318 67.66 -7.80 -1.82
N VAL A 319 68.24 -8.93 -1.43
CA VAL A 319 67.46 -10.09 -0.95
C VAL A 319 66.82 -9.75 0.40
N SER A 320 67.49 -9.02 1.27
CA SER A 320 66.96 -8.53 2.54
C SER A 320 65.76 -7.60 2.29
N ASP A 321 65.93 -6.61 1.39
CA ASP A 321 64.86 -5.67 1.00
C ASP A 321 63.65 -6.42 0.38
N ILE A 322 63.86 -7.44 -0.44
CA ILE A 322 62.80 -8.31 -0.97
C ILE A 322 62.06 -9.02 0.19
N GLY A 323 62.81 -9.50 1.19
CA GLY A 323 62.24 -10.12 2.39
C GLY A 323 61.33 -9.15 3.18
N GLU A 324 61.81 -7.93 3.41
CA GLU A 324 61.05 -6.88 4.12
C GLU A 324 59.75 -6.51 3.38
N GLU A 325 59.77 -6.37 2.06
CA GLU A 325 58.59 -6.06 1.26
C GLU A 325 57.59 -7.25 1.20
N ALA A 326 58.08 -8.50 1.22
CA ALA A 326 57.26 -9.69 1.30
C ALA A 326 56.55 -9.77 2.65
N GLU A 327 57.23 -9.50 3.77
CA GLU A 327 56.62 -9.40 5.09
C GLU A 327 55.57 -8.28 5.16
N ARG A 328 55.84 -7.17 4.52
CA ARG A 328 54.90 -6.05 4.41
C ARG A 328 53.63 -6.46 3.65
N LEU A 329 53.75 -7.18 2.53
CA LEU A 329 52.62 -7.74 1.79
C LEU A 329 51.77 -8.68 2.66
N THR A 330 52.44 -9.55 3.44
CA THR A 330 51.78 -10.45 4.37
C THR A 330 50.95 -9.67 5.38
N ARG A 331 51.50 -8.65 6.03
CA ARG A 331 50.78 -7.78 6.97
C ARG A 331 49.60 -7.07 6.32
N ILE A 332 49.71 -6.56 5.08
CA ILE A 332 48.61 -5.93 4.35
C ILE A 332 47.48 -6.93 4.11
N THR A 333 47.80 -8.15 3.66
CA THR A 333 46.77 -9.20 3.37
C THR A 333 46.06 -9.67 4.63
N GLU A 334 46.77 -9.84 5.75
CA GLU A 334 46.18 -10.20 7.04
C GLU A 334 45.21 -9.10 7.54
N HIS A 335 45.62 -7.83 7.42
CA HIS A 335 44.73 -6.71 7.78
C HIS A 335 43.49 -6.62 6.89
N LEU A 336 43.64 -6.86 5.58
CA LEU A 336 42.49 -6.92 4.64
C LEU A 336 41.56 -8.05 4.98
N LEU A 337 42.07 -9.25 5.33
CA LEU A 337 41.26 -10.38 5.78
C LEU A 337 40.53 -10.06 7.09
N SER A 338 41.19 -9.41 8.05
CA SER A 338 40.53 -8.97 9.30
C SER A 338 39.39 -8.00 9.02
N LEU A 339 39.57 -7.02 8.13
CA LEU A 339 38.53 -6.07 7.74
C LEU A 339 37.33 -6.78 7.05
N THR A 340 37.59 -7.74 6.15
CA THR A 340 36.51 -8.47 5.48
C THR A 340 35.74 -9.35 6.44
N ARG A 341 36.38 -9.93 7.46
CA ARG A 341 35.72 -10.67 8.53
C ARG A 341 34.82 -9.76 9.39
N LEU A 342 35.33 -8.55 9.70
CA LEU A 342 34.55 -7.57 10.47
C LEU A 342 33.29 -7.10 9.72
N ASP A 343 33.37 -6.95 8.40
CA ASP A 343 32.24 -6.51 7.56
C ASP A 343 31.20 -7.64 7.30
N SER A 344 31.59 -8.93 7.35
CA SER A 344 30.79 -10.04 6.83
C SER A 344 30.20 -10.97 7.88
N LEU A 345 30.84 -11.08 9.07
CA LEU A 345 30.43 -12.05 10.09
C LEU A 345 29.73 -11.36 11.26
N PRO A 346 28.66 -11.96 11.81
CA PRO A 346 28.15 -11.52 13.10
C PRO A 346 29.23 -11.62 14.18
N VAL A 347 29.07 -10.86 15.25
CA VAL A 347 29.95 -10.98 16.43
C VAL A 347 29.91 -12.44 16.88
N GLY A 348 31.09 -13.08 16.95
CA GLY A 348 31.21 -14.44 17.47
C GLY A 348 30.73 -14.52 18.92
N GLU A 349 30.84 -15.71 19.51
CA GLU A 349 30.52 -15.88 20.93
C GLU A 349 31.37 -14.92 21.78
N THR A 350 30.70 -14.03 22.49
CA THR A 350 31.36 -13.04 23.36
C THR A 350 31.42 -13.56 24.79
N TYR A 351 32.57 -13.38 25.42
CA TYR A 351 32.82 -13.78 26.80
C TYR A 351 33.07 -12.57 27.68
N ILE A 352 33.04 -12.77 28.98
CA ILE A 352 33.48 -11.76 29.95
C ILE A 352 35.00 -11.78 29.98
N VAL A 353 35.63 -10.70 29.53
CA VAL A 353 37.08 -10.59 29.41
C VAL A 353 37.56 -9.44 30.31
N ASP A 354 38.71 -9.65 30.98
CA ASP A 354 39.41 -8.59 31.72
C ASP A 354 40.36 -7.83 30.80
N LEU A 355 39.99 -6.60 30.49
CA LEU A 355 40.79 -5.70 29.66
C LEU A 355 42.22 -5.51 30.19
N SER A 356 42.42 -5.47 31.52
CA SER A 356 43.73 -5.32 32.11
C SER A 356 44.63 -6.55 31.89
N ALA A 357 44.02 -7.76 31.89
CA ALA A 357 44.77 -8.99 31.58
C ALA A 357 45.22 -9.04 30.11
N VAL A 358 44.31 -8.73 29.20
CA VAL A 358 44.62 -8.71 27.76
C VAL A 358 45.63 -7.60 27.42
N GLY A 359 45.47 -6.39 28.02
CA GLY A 359 46.41 -5.30 27.85
C GLY A 359 47.83 -5.64 28.33
N ARG A 360 47.99 -6.34 29.48
CA ARG A 360 49.28 -6.83 29.96
C ARG A 360 49.93 -7.81 28.96
N ARG A 361 49.13 -8.72 28.37
CA ARG A 361 49.61 -9.66 27.37
C ARG A 361 50.12 -8.93 26.10
N ALA A 362 49.36 -7.93 25.63
CA ALA A 362 49.78 -7.11 24.49
C ALA A 362 51.05 -6.31 24.75
N VAL A 363 51.19 -5.70 25.94
CA VAL A 363 52.41 -5.02 26.36
C VAL A 363 53.61 -5.99 26.39
N SER A 364 53.45 -7.19 27.00
CA SER A 364 54.54 -8.18 27.09
C SER A 364 55.07 -8.62 25.71
N MET A 365 54.19 -8.72 24.72
CA MET A 365 54.57 -9.07 23.33
C MET A 365 55.31 -7.92 22.64
N LEU A 366 55.05 -6.67 23.01
CA LEU A 366 55.66 -5.50 22.39
C LEU A 366 56.89 -4.97 23.13
N LEU A 367 57.24 -5.49 24.32
CA LEU A 367 58.44 -5.12 25.06
C LEU A 367 59.71 -5.26 24.23
N PRO A 368 59.98 -6.39 23.51
CA PRO A 368 61.18 -6.53 22.68
C PRO A 368 61.24 -5.49 21.56
N VAL A 369 60.10 -5.12 20.98
CA VAL A 369 60.01 -4.10 19.92
C VAL A 369 60.26 -2.71 20.50
N ALA A 370 59.72 -2.43 21.69
CA ALA A 370 59.94 -1.17 22.38
C ALA A 370 61.41 -1.00 22.80
N ASP A 371 62.05 -2.06 23.31
CA ASP A 371 63.46 -2.06 23.68
C ASP A 371 64.36 -1.82 22.45
N ALA A 372 64.08 -2.48 21.33
CA ALA A 372 64.79 -2.24 20.07
C ALA A 372 64.61 -0.81 19.56
N ALA A 373 63.46 -0.19 19.77
CA ALA A 373 63.19 1.21 19.44
C ALA A 373 63.65 2.20 20.50
N GLN A 374 64.23 1.72 21.61
CA GLN A 374 64.64 2.53 22.79
C GLN A 374 63.43 3.31 23.40
N VAL A 375 62.24 2.73 23.45
CA VAL A 375 61.03 3.33 23.98
C VAL A 375 60.65 2.62 25.28
N THR A 376 60.36 3.38 26.34
CA THR A 376 59.95 2.83 27.64
C THR A 376 58.43 2.74 27.72
N ILE A 377 57.89 1.55 28.06
CA ILE A 377 56.42 1.38 28.29
C ILE A 377 56.17 1.43 29.80
N GLU A 378 55.38 2.43 30.23
CA GLU A 378 54.88 2.56 31.62
C GLU A 378 53.41 2.14 31.67
N THR A 379 53.05 1.30 32.65
CA THR A 379 51.70 0.73 32.71
C THR A 379 50.98 1.01 34.01
N THR A 380 49.68 1.29 33.94
CA THR A 380 48.81 1.47 35.15
C THR A 380 47.51 0.67 34.94
N TRP A 381 47.36 -0.42 35.68
CA TRP A 381 46.25 -1.33 35.52
C TRP A 381 45.27 -1.21 36.68
N LYS A 382 43.97 -0.98 36.39
CA LYS A 382 42.86 -0.99 37.34
C LYS A 382 42.20 -2.36 37.35
N SER A 383 41.95 -2.92 38.54
CA SER A 383 41.19 -4.18 38.67
C SER A 383 39.70 -3.97 38.34
N GLY A 384 39.04 -5.02 37.90
CA GLY A 384 37.59 -5.02 37.64
C GLY A 384 37.21 -4.30 36.33
N CYS A 385 38.13 -4.16 35.41
CA CYS A 385 37.85 -3.65 34.07
C CYS A 385 37.39 -4.77 33.13
N THR A 386 36.16 -5.32 33.41
CA THR A 386 35.56 -6.42 32.64
C THR A 386 34.56 -5.91 31.64
N LEU A 387 34.60 -6.48 30.45
CA LEU A 387 33.65 -6.18 29.36
C LEU A 387 33.28 -7.44 28.60
N ARG A 388 32.25 -7.38 27.80
CA ARG A 388 31.77 -8.50 26.98
C ARG A 388 32.29 -8.37 25.54
N CYS A 389 33.27 -9.18 25.18
CA CYS A 389 33.79 -9.23 23.80
C CYS A 389 34.54 -10.54 23.55
N THR A 390 35.11 -10.71 22.33
CA THR A 390 36.07 -11.79 22.07
C THR A 390 37.45 -11.40 22.55
N GLU A 391 38.24 -12.33 23.09
CA GLU A 391 39.58 -12.05 23.57
C GLU A 391 40.51 -11.61 22.45
N ASP A 392 40.37 -12.21 21.25
CA ASP A 392 41.16 -11.89 20.09
C ASP A 392 40.92 -10.47 19.58
N ASP A 393 39.67 -10.02 19.51
CA ASP A 393 39.31 -8.67 19.11
C ASP A 393 39.89 -7.63 20.10
N LEU A 394 39.77 -7.94 21.41
CA LEU A 394 40.30 -7.06 22.44
C LEU A 394 41.85 -6.99 22.41
N TYR A 395 42.48 -8.15 22.20
CA TYR A 395 43.93 -8.22 22.04
C TYR A 395 44.39 -7.41 20.81
N GLN A 396 43.71 -7.54 19.68
CA GLN A 396 44.02 -6.80 18.45
C GLN A 396 43.92 -5.27 18.65
N ILE A 397 42.89 -4.80 19.40
CA ILE A 397 42.76 -3.38 19.76
C ILE A 397 43.94 -2.90 20.57
N CYS A 398 44.26 -3.62 21.68
CA CYS A 398 45.37 -3.27 22.57
C CYS A 398 46.71 -3.26 21.81
N PHE A 399 46.96 -4.32 21.05
CA PHE A 399 48.17 -4.49 20.26
C PHE A 399 48.40 -3.35 19.26
N ASN A 400 47.38 -3.07 18.41
CA ASN A 400 47.50 -2.02 17.39
C ASN A 400 47.75 -0.63 17.98
N LEU A 401 47.11 -0.29 19.12
CA LEU A 401 47.32 1.02 19.75
C LEU A 401 48.69 1.14 20.38
N ILE A 402 49.18 0.11 21.07
CA ILE A 402 50.49 0.10 21.72
C ILE A 402 51.58 0.05 20.66
N GLU A 403 51.44 -0.79 19.62
CA GLU A 403 52.38 -0.87 18.52
C GLU A 403 52.56 0.50 17.83
N ASN A 404 51.45 1.20 17.53
CA ASN A 404 51.51 2.53 16.96
C ASN A 404 52.23 3.53 17.87
N ALA A 405 51.99 3.50 19.20
CA ALA A 405 52.60 4.38 20.17
C ALA A 405 54.13 4.15 20.29
N VAL A 406 54.58 2.91 20.10
CA VAL A 406 56.03 2.57 20.06
C VAL A 406 56.63 3.01 18.72
N LYS A 407 56.02 2.68 17.61
CA LYS A 407 56.48 2.87 16.25
C LYS A 407 56.65 4.33 15.86
N TYR A 408 55.76 5.21 16.30
CA TYR A 408 55.80 6.65 16.01
C TYR A 408 56.39 7.47 17.15
N ASN A 409 57.18 6.82 18.03
CA ASN A 409 57.90 7.49 19.09
C ASN A 409 59.35 7.87 18.67
N PHE A 410 60.01 8.57 19.54
CA PHE A 410 61.44 8.88 19.41
C PHE A 410 62.29 7.94 20.31
N PRO A 411 63.53 7.65 19.98
CA PRO A 411 64.45 6.99 20.90
C PRO A 411 64.54 7.76 22.24
N GLY A 412 64.45 7.07 23.36
CA GLY A 412 64.33 7.65 24.69
C GLY A 412 62.89 8.11 25.09
N GLY A 413 61.92 7.95 24.18
CA GLY A 413 60.51 8.30 24.46
C GLY A 413 59.81 7.32 25.35
N LYS A 414 58.55 7.68 25.71
CA LYS A 414 57.70 6.87 26.62
C LYS A 414 56.34 6.61 26.02
N VAL A 415 55.77 5.45 26.37
CA VAL A 415 54.38 5.06 26.11
C VAL A 415 53.72 4.77 27.45
N PHE A 416 52.59 5.41 27.70
CA PHE A 416 51.77 5.20 28.92
C PHE A 416 50.54 4.40 28.56
N VAL A 417 50.38 3.21 29.13
CA VAL A 417 49.23 2.35 28.92
C VAL A 417 48.46 2.24 30.22
N SER A 418 47.17 2.58 30.18
CA SER A 418 46.36 2.52 31.38
C SER A 418 44.94 1.98 31.13
N THR A 419 44.38 1.32 32.17
CA THR A 419 42.98 0.98 32.24
C THR A 419 42.32 1.71 33.41
N ARG A 420 41.11 2.19 33.17
CA ARG A 420 40.32 2.85 34.25
C ARG A 420 38.84 2.60 34.09
N ARG A 421 38.13 2.71 35.21
CA ARG A 421 36.66 2.72 35.16
C ARG A 421 36.16 4.15 35.25
N ASN A 422 35.12 4.46 34.44
CA ASN A 422 34.47 5.74 34.47
C ASN A 422 32.96 5.51 34.40
N GLY A 423 32.30 5.46 35.56
CA GLY A 423 30.88 5.08 35.68
C GLY A 423 30.63 3.67 35.10
N ASP A 424 29.74 3.56 34.14
CA ASP A 424 29.37 2.32 33.47
C ASP A 424 30.27 1.96 32.28
N GLN A 425 31.42 2.58 32.18
CA GLN A 425 32.40 2.34 31.10
C GLN A 425 33.75 1.89 31.63
N VAL A 426 34.37 1.03 30.84
CA VAL A 426 35.77 0.64 30.98
C VAL A 426 36.57 1.35 29.89
N LEU A 427 37.60 2.05 30.29
CA LEU A 427 38.45 2.83 29.39
C LEU A 427 39.83 2.19 29.28
N PHE A 428 40.35 2.11 28.07
CA PHE A 428 41.73 1.79 27.75
C PHE A 428 42.39 3.02 27.10
N GLU A 429 43.47 3.50 27.67
CA GLU A 429 44.14 4.68 27.21
C GLU A 429 45.62 4.35 26.93
N VAL A 430 46.08 4.74 25.71
CA VAL A 430 47.46 4.66 25.30
C VAL A 430 47.92 6.08 24.93
N ALA A 431 48.90 6.59 25.65
CA ALA A 431 49.48 7.91 25.41
C ALA A 431 50.98 7.77 25.07
N ASP A 432 51.46 8.48 24.07
CA ASP A 432 52.83 8.47 23.63
C ASP A 432 53.50 9.85 23.78
N THR A 433 54.83 9.89 23.70
CA THR A 433 55.65 11.12 23.65
C THR A 433 56.24 11.34 22.26
N GLY A 434 55.67 10.67 21.24
CA GLY A 434 56.20 10.66 19.88
C GLY A 434 55.90 11.93 19.08
N ILE A 435 55.86 11.76 17.78
CA ILE A 435 55.71 12.87 16.80
C ILE A 435 54.38 13.62 16.92
N GLY A 436 53.36 13.00 17.56
CA GLY A 436 52.02 13.57 17.65
C GLY A 436 51.29 13.56 16.31
N ILE A 437 50.01 13.99 16.38
CA ILE A 437 49.09 14.09 15.22
C ILE A 437 48.56 15.52 15.18
N PRO A 438 48.69 16.23 14.04
CA PRO A 438 48.08 17.55 13.88
C PRO A 438 46.55 17.50 14.13
N GLU A 439 46.02 18.54 14.75
CA GLU A 439 44.61 18.58 15.20
C GLU A 439 43.65 18.41 14.04
N GLU A 440 43.97 18.97 12.86
CA GLU A 440 43.18 18.86 11.62
C GLU A 440 43.16 17.45 11.02
N GLU A 441 44.08 16.58 11.41
CA GLU A 441 44.22 15.20 10.92
C GLU A 441 43.55 14.17 11.86
N LEU A 442 43.32 14.51 13.11
CA LEU A 442 42.72 13.62 14.12
C LEU A 442 41.43 12.96 13.69
N PRO A 443 40.48 13.65 13.03
CA PRO A 443 39.23 13.00 12.55
C PRO A 443 39.45 11.96 11.46
N LYS A 444 40.61 12.05 10.74
CA LYS A 444 40.90 11.24 9.55
C LYS A 444 41.71 9.99 9.87
N VAL A 445 42.46 9.96 11.01
CA VAL A 445 43.43 8.88 11.33
C VAL A 445 42.77 7.50 11.46
N PHE A 446 41.48 7.43 11.68
CA PHE A 446 40.72 6.19 11.72
C PHE A 446 40.17 5.75 10.35
N ASN A 447 40.41 6.52 9.28
CA ASN A 447 40.01 6.12 7.93
C ASN A 447 40.97 5.04 7.39
N ARG A 448 40.40 4.10 6.62
CA ARG A 448 41.14 2.99 6.01
C ARG A 448 42.23 3.57 5.08
N PHE A 449 43.45 3.06 5.15
CA PHE A 449 44.68 3.49 4.40
C PHE A 449 45.09 4.94 4.61
N TYR A 450 44.54 5.62 5.63
CA TYR A 450 44.89 7.00 5.91
C TYR A 450 46.25 7.09 6.64
N ARG A 451 47.06 8.07 6.26
CA ARG A 451 48.38 8.31 6.81
C ARG A 451 48.67 9.81 6.75
N VAL A 452 49.13 10.41 7.86
CA VAL A 452 49.46 11.83 7.97
C VAL A 452 50.66 12.16 7.07
N ASP A 453 51.71 11.33 7.11
CA ASP A 453 52.89 11.43 6.26
C ASP A 453 53.11 10.08 5.55
N LYS A 454 52.95 10.06 4.22
CA LYS A 454 53.10 8.85 3.40
C LYS A 454 54.55 8.37 3.29
N ALA A 455 55.54 9.28 3.26
CA ALA A 455 56.95 8.94 3.10
C ALA A 455 57.51 8.30 4.38
N ARG A 456 57.43 8.99 5.50
CA ARG A 456 57.96 8.55 6.79
C ARG A 456 57.24 7.29 7.32
N SER A 457 55.95 7.17 7.03
CA SER A 457 55.19 5.97 7.46
C SER A 457 55.51 4.75 6.60
N ARG A 458 56.07 4.89 5.36
CA ARG A 458 56.54 3.75 4.55
C ARG A 458 57.82 3.17 5.15
N GLU A 459 58.79 4.00 5.52
CA GLU A 459 60.01 3.59 6.21
C GLU A 459 59.69 2.86 7.52
N ALA A 460 58.69 3.33 8.24
CA ALA A 460 58.21 2.66 9.45
C ALA A 460 57.31 1.45 9.20
N GLY A 461 57.09 0.99 7.95
CA GLY A 461 56.29 -0.22 7.62
C GLY A 461 54.77 -0.14 7.98
N GLY A 462 54.20 1.07 8.07
CA GLY A 462 52.75 1.23 8.41
C GLY A 462 51.85 0.95 7.21
N THR A 463 50.77 0.20 7.41
CA THR A 463 49.77 -0.13 6.38
C THR A 463 48.63 0.89 6.31
N GLY A 464 48.45 1.76 7.32
CA GLY A 464 47.30 2.66 7.45
C GLY A 464 45.98 1.95 7.74
N LEU A 465 46.00 0.66 8.10
CA LEU A 465 44.83 -0.14 8.39
C LEU A 465 44.61 -0.37 9.90
N GLY A 466 45.66 -0.34 10.72
CA GLY A 466 45.59 -0.69 12.16
C GLY A 466 44.58 0.13 12.93
N LEU A 467 44.55 1.47 12.80
CA LEU A 467 43.60 2.33 13.51
C LEU A 467 42.16 2.17 12.97
N SER A 468 42.00 1.88 11.69
CA SER A 468 40.65 1.57 11.13
C SER A 468 40.11 0.26 11.66
N ILE A 469 40.96 -0.77 11.82
CA ILE A 469 40.60 -2.03 12.46
C ILE A 469 40.21 -1.76 13.90
N VAL A 470 40.96 -0.99 14.66
CA VAL A 470 40.57 -0.61 16.04
C VAL A 470 39.22 0.04 16.08
N ARG A 471 38.94 1.03 15.24
CA ARG A 471 37.64 1.71 15.21
C ARG A 471 36.48 0.73 14.88
N ASP A 472 36.64 -0.07 13.84
CA ASP A 472 35.58 -0.95 13.34
C ASP A 472 35.35 -2.10 14.36
N THR A 473 36.37 -2.65 15.00
CA THR A 473 36.26 -3.64 16.08
C THR A 473 35.64 -3.07 17.34
N VAL A 474 36.06 -1.88 17.79
CA VAL A 474 35.47 -1.21 18.97
C VAL A 474 33.98 -0.93 18.77
N ARG A 475 33.58 -0.43 17.59
CA ARG A 475 32.17 -0.18 17.26
C ARG A 475 31.36 -1.46 17.22
N ARG A 476 31.91 -2.55 16.75
CA ARG A 476 31.28 -3.87 16.71
C ARG A 476 30.89 -4.37 18.10
N HIS A 477 31.67 -4.02 19.12
CA HIS A 477 31.41 -4.35 20.52
C HIS A 477 30.70 -3.23 21.30
N GLY A 478 30.06 -2.27 20.60
CA GLY A 478 29.29 -1.18 21.22
C GLY A 478 30.11 -0.11 21.91
N GLY A 479 31.42 -0.08 21.65
CA GLY A 479 32.36 0.91 22.20
C GLY A 479 32.58 2.12 21.28
N TRP A 480 33.48 2.99 21.74
CA TRP A 480 33.93 4.16 21.00
C TRP A 480 35.42 4.34 21.13
N VAL A 481 36.07 5.01 20.17
CA VAL A 481 37.50 5.36 20.17
C VAL A 481 37.67 6.82 19.79
N THR A 482 38.61 7.49 20.45
CA THR A 482 39.02 8.88 20.19
C THR A 482 40.52 9.02 20.20
N ALA A 483 41.00 10.01 19.46
CA ALA A 483 42.38 10.46 19.48
C ALA A 483 42.42 11.94 19.85
N ARG A 484 43.42 12.35 20.66
CA ARG A 484 43.64 13.75 21.06
C ARG A 484 45.11 14.03 21.15
N PRO A 485 45.58 15.29 20.95
CA PRO A 485 46.97 15.64 21.18
C PRO A 485 47.28 15.60 22.68
N ARG A 486 48.50 15.26 23.03
CA ARG A 486 49.03 15.34 24.38
C ARG A 486 49.67 16.71 24.59
N ALA A 487 49.37 17.41 25.71
CA ALA A 487 49.84 18.76 25.98
C ALA A 487 51.39 18.87 26.02
N ALA A 488 52.07 17.78 26.39
CA ALA A 488 53.56 17.72 26.47
C ALA A 488 54.19 17.10 25.20
N GLY A 489 53.49 17.08 24.07
CA GLY A 489 53.91 16.40 22.83
C GLY A 489 53.48 14.95 22.79
N GLY A 490 53.21 14.43 21.55
CA GLY A 490 52.70 13.09 21.31
C GLY A 490 51.17 13.04 21.17
N SER A 491 50.59 11.83 21.21
CA SER A 491 49.16 11.56 21.04
C SER A 491 48.56 10.75 22.19
N ILE A 492 47.27 10.85 22.38
CA ILE A 492 46.52 10.04 23.33
C ILE A 492 45.35 9.38 22.60
N PHE A 493 45.35 8.06 22.59
CA PHE A 493 44.20 7.25 22.08
C PHE A 493 43.43 6.70 23.29
N THR A 494 42.11 6.90 23.29
CA THR A 494 41.23 6.41 24.32
C THR A 494 40.13 5.55 23.68
N VAL A 495 39.99 4.32 24.18
CA VAL A 495 38.90 3.39 23.81
C VAL A 495 38.02 3.20 25.00
N GLY A 496 36.69 3.30 24.81
CA GLY A 496 35.69 3.08 25.83
C GLY A 496 34.75 1.95 25.45
N PHE A 497 34.46 1.07 26.40
CA PHE A 497 33.47 0.00 26.26
C PHE A 497 32.44 0.06 27.39
N PRO A 498 31.20 -0.40 27.16
CA PRO A 498 30.27 -0.65 28.23
C PRO A 498 30.86 -1.66 29.21
N GLN A 499 30.80 -1.36 30.50
CA GLN A 499 31.25 -2.29 31.54
C GLN A 499 30.27 -3.45 31.64
N TYR A 500 30.77 -4.67 31.74
CA TYR A 500 29.94 -5.79 32.12
C TYR A 500 29.57 -5.66 33.61
N GLN A 501 28.29 -5.48 33.88
CA GLN A 501 27.70 -5.61 35.21
C GLN A 501 27.00 -6.96 35.25
N PRO A 502 27.37 -7.90 36.20
CA PRO A 502 26.55 -9.08 36.41
C PRO A 502 25.12 -8.60 36.76
N ALA A 503 24.10 -9.14 36.11
CA ALA A 503 22.73 -8.92 36.55
C ALA A 503 22.69 -9.32 38.04
N GLU A 504 22.25 -8.41 38.92
CA GLU A 504 21.89 -8.79 40.27
C GLU A 504 20.84 -9.89 40.11
N GLU A 505 21.16 -11.12 40.54
CA GLU A 505 20.17 -12.16 40.75
C GLU A 505 19.17 -11.59 41.75
N GLU A 506 17.99 -11.17 41.26
CA GLU A 506 16.84 -10.91 42.13
C GLU A 506 16.70 -12.14 43.03
N GLY A 507 17.02 -11.93 44.31
CA GLY A 507 16.94 -12.96 45.33
C GLY A 507 15.59 -13.64 45.25
N LYS A 508 15.58 -14.90 44.81
CA LYS A 508 14.50 -15.80 45.15
C LYS A 508 14.58 -15.97 46.68
N GLU A 509 13.82 -15.14 47.40
CA GLU A 509 13.43 -15.45 48.76
C GLU A 509 12.81 -16.85 48.76
N ALA A 510 13.50 -17.75 49.45
CA ALA A 510 12.95 -19.00 49.89
C ALA A 510 11.86 -18.71 50.93
N ILE A 511 10.63 -19.07 50.64
CA ILE A 511 9.61 -19.40 51.60
C ILE A 511 9.14 -20.82 51.34
#